data_9956a74c52d6e908122acf247134a272
#
_entry.id   9956a74c52d6e908122acf247134a272
#
_cell.length_a   1.000
_cell.length_b   1.000
_cell.length_c   1.000
_cell.angle_alpha   90.00
_cell.angle_beta   90.00
_cell.angle_gamma   90.00
#
_symmetry.space_group_name_H-M   'P 1'
#
loop_
_entity.id
_entity.type
_entity.pdbx_description
1 polymer ?
#
loop_
_entity_poly.entity_id
_entity_poly.type
_entity_poly.pdbx_seq_one_letter_code
_entity_poly.pdbx_strand_id
1 'polypeptide(L)'
;RNSEINISSLRDFLRSKLPEYMIPGKIIFIKSFPLTTSGKVDRKSLPEPENLQSETERAMIRPRNPLEFQITQLWEGTLQRGSLSVTDNFFEVGGHSLLAVRLMSKIEKTLGKRIPLTALFHEGTIENLASVVRESTDQHHFSPLVELQSQGEKTPFYCVHPAGGNVLCFFEMGKIIGRNRPVYGLQSKGVDGE
;
A
#
# COMPACT_ATOMS: atom_id res chain seq x y z
N ARG A 1 -20.12 15.86 -24.01
CA ARG A 1 -20.38 15.35 -22.65
C ARG A 1 -19.07 15.53 -21.87
N ASN A 2 -18.97 16.62 -21.09
CA ASN A 2 -17.90 16.81 -20.13
C ASN A 2 -18.20 15.87 -18.94
N SER A 3 -17.68 14.65 -18.98
CA SER A 3 -17.53 13.86 -17.76
C SER A 3 -16.32 14.42 -17.03
N GLU A 4 -16.52 15.04 -15.88
CA GLU A 4 -15.43 15.44 -15.01
C GLU A 4 -14.65 14.17 -14.63
N ILE A 5 -13.43 14.07 -15.14
CA ILE A 5 -12.52 12.99 -14.80
C ILE A 5 -12.09 13.24 -13.36
N ASN A 6 -12.49 12.36 -12.44
CA ASN A 6 -12.00 12.43 -11.07
C ASN A 6 -10.73 11.57 -10.88
N ILE A 7 -9.94 11.90 -9.86
CA ILE A 7 -8.65 11.22 -9.59
C ILE A 7 -8.88 9.73 -9.29
N SER A 8 -9.97 9.37 -8.63
CA SER A 8 -10.29 7.99 -8.28
C SER A 8 -10.51 7.14 -9.53
N SER A 9 -11.37 7.58 -10.44
CA SER A 9 -11.64 6.83 -11.68
C SER A 9 -10.40 6.75 -12.58
N LEU A 10 -9.56 7.78 -12.57
CA LEU A 10 -8.29 7.76 -13.31
C LEU A 10 -7.30 6.76 -12.70
N ARG A 11 -7.20 6.68 -11.38
CA ARG A 11 -6.37 5.68 -10.70
C ARG A 11 -6.86 4.26 -10.95
N ASP A 12 -8.16 4.01 -10.89
CA ASP A 12 -8.75 2.69 -11.17
C ASP A 12 -8.47 2.27 -12.62
N PHE A 13 -8.56 3.21 -13.55
CA PHE A 13 -8.16 2.97 -14.93
C PHE A 13 -6.67 2.63 -15.05
N LEU A 14 -5.80 3.39 -14.39
CA LEU A 14 -4.36 3.13 -14.40
C LEU A 14 -4.03 1.76 -13.77
N ARG A 15 -4.69 1.39 -12.66
CA ARG A 15 -4.57 0.06 -12.03
C ARG A 15 -4.96 -1.08 -12.96
N SER A 16 -5.89 -0.85 -13.87
CA SER A 16 -6.29 -1.85 -14.87
C SER A 16 -5.27 -2.03 -16.00
N LYS A 17 -4.30 -1.12 -16.16
CA LYS A 17 -3.35 -1.07 -17.28
C LYS A 17 -1.89 -1.14 -16.88
N LEU A 18 -1.56 -0.73 -15.66
CA LEU A 18 -0.19 -0.59 -15.19
C LEU A 18 0.03 -1.35 -13.88
N PRO A 19 1.22 -1.90 -13.65
CA PRO A 19 1.64 -2.36 -12.33
C PRO A 19 1.59 -1.23 -11.30
N GLU A 20 1.34 -1.55 -10.03
CA GLU A 20 1.17 -0.57 -8.94
C GLU A 20 2.35 0.41 -8.83
N TYR A 21 3.60 -0.06 -9.02
CA TYR A 21 4.81 0.79 -8.96
C TYR A 21 4.92 1.82 -10.09
N MET A 22 4.13 1.69 -11.16
CA MET A 22 4.07 2.66 -12.27
C MET A 22 2.94 3.67 -12.11
N ILE A 23 2.08 3.51 -11.11
CA ILE A 23 0.95 4.42 -10.87
C ILE A 23 1.47 5.66 -10.15
N PRO A 24 1.20 6.87 -10.65
CA PRO A 24 1.64 8.10 -10.00
C PRO A 24 1.05 8.22 -8.59
N GLY A 25 1.89 8.45 -7.59
CA GLY A 25 1.45 8.68 -6.21
C GLY A 25 0.58 9.93 -6.08
N LYS A 26 0.87 10.97 -6.88
CA LYS A 26 0.09 12.21 -6.93
C LYS A 26 -0.31 12.54 -8.36
N ILE A 27 -1.57 12.93 -8.55
CA ILE A 27 -2.14 13.38 -9.81
C ILE A 27 -2.75 14.76 -9.55
N ILE A 28 -2.38 15.74 -10.35
CA ILE A 28 -2.80 17.12 -10.19
C ILE A 28 -3.45 17.58 -11.48
N PHE A 29 -4.68 18.09 -11.38
CA PHE A 29 -5.33 18.76 -12.50
C PHE A 29 -4.92 20.23 -12.54
N ILE A 30 -4.48 20.70 -13.68
CA ILE A 30 -4.18 22.11 -13.94
C ILE A 30 -5.03 22.59 -15.12
N LYS A 31 -5.46 23.85 -15.05
CA LYS A 31 -6.32 24.43 -16.10
C LYS A 31 -5.58 24.56 -17.44
N SER A 32 -4.29 24.89 -17.40
CA SER A 32 -3.43 24.99 -18.57
C SER A 32 -1.98 24.72 -18.21
N PHE A 33 -1.21 24.16 -19.13
CA PHE A 33 0.21 23.98 -18.94
C PHE A 33 0.95 25.32 -19.10
N PRO A 34 1.86 25.69 -18.17
CA PRO A 34 2.77 26.78 -18.37
C PRO A 34 3.71 26.44 -19.53
N LEU A 35 3.91 27.40 -20.43
CA LEU A 35 4.76 27.21 -21.60
C LEU A 35 5.98 28.15 -21.53
N THR A 36 7.11 27.66 -22.00
CA THR A 36 8.31 28.48 -22.24
C THR A 36 8.09 29.42 -23.43
N THR A 37 8.97 30.38 -23.63
CA THR A 37 8.97 31.28 -24.81
C THR A 37 9.05 30.53 -26.14
N SER A 38 9.58 29.31 -26.14
CA SER A 38 9.65 28.41 -27.32
C SER A 38 8.42 27.52 -27.49
N GLY A 39 7.36 27.68 -26.68
CA GLY A 39 6.14 26.88 -26.77
C GLY A 39 6.21 25.50 -26.14
N LYS A 40 7.30 25.13 -25.45
CA LYS A 40 7.43 23.88 -24.72
C LYS A 40 6.89 23.99 -23.29
N VAL A 41 6.44 22.88 -22.71
CA VAL A 41 5.96 22.85 -21.32
C VAL A 41 7.09 23.28 -20.38
N ASP A 42 6.86 24.35 -19.61
CA ASP A 42 7.78 24.80 -18.56
C ASP A 42 7.56 23.97 -17.29
N ARG A 43 8.37 22.93 -17.15
CA ARG A 43 8.29 22.04 -15.98
C ARG A 43 8.65 22.70 -14.66
N LYS A 44 9.43 23.80 -14.70
CA LYS A 44 9.84 24.52 -13.49
C LYS A 44 8.71 25.38 -12.91
N SER A 45 7.81 25.83 -13.79
CA SER A 45 6.63 26.62 -13.42
C SER A 45 5.40 25.74 -13.12
N LEU A 46 5.54 24.42 -13.11
CA LEU A 46 4.46 23.55 -12.64
C LEU A 46 4.28 23.73 -11.13
N PRO A 47 3.03 23.68 -10.63
CA PRO A 47 2.77 23.81 -9.21
C PRO A 47 3.40 22.64 -8.44
N GLU A 48 4.03 22.94 -7.30
CA GLU A 48 4.59 21.92 -6.42
C GLU A 48 3.45 21.07 -5.82
N PRO A 49 3.61 19.74 -5.77
CA PRO A 49 2.59 18.84 -5.26
C PRO A 49 2.18 19.08 -3.80
N GLU A 50 3.04 19.75 -3.03
CA GLU A 50 2.82 20.00 -1.59
C GLU A 50 1.90 21.20 -1.34
N ASN A 51 1.83 22.15 -2.26
CA ASN A 51 1.04 23.36 -2.13
C ASN A 51 -0.41 23.24 -2.61
N LEU A 52 -0.75 22.12 -3.26
CA LEU A 52 -2.11 21.83 -3.66
C LEU A 52 -2.71 20.88 -2.61
N GLN A 53 -3.33 21.47 -1.60
CA GLN A 53 -4.22 20.73 -0.72
C GLN A 53 -5.23 20.01 -1.63
N SER A 54 -5.22 18.69 -1.57
CA SER A 54 -6.22 17.89 -2.28
C SER A 54 -7.58 18.30 -1.76
N GLU A 55 -8.37 19.00 -2.60
CA GLU A 55 -9.78 19.32 -2.37
C GLU A 55 -10.69 18.08 -2.32
N THR A 56 -10.15 16.93 -2.09
CA THR A 56 -10.91 15.82 -1.58
C THR A 56 -10.79 15.90 -0.08
N GLU A 57 -11.64 16.69 0.57
CA GLU A 57 -12.02 16.54 1.97
C GLU A 57 -12.62 15.13 2.17
N ARG A 58 -11.77 14.10 2.11
CA ARG A 58 -12.09 12.87 2.82
C ARG A 58 -12.08 13.27 4.27
N ALA A 59 -13.24 13.20 4.91
CA ALA A 59 -13.38 13.47 6.32
C ALA A 59 -12.26 12.74 7.05
N MET A 60 -11.31 13.51 7.59
CA MET A 60 -10.15 12.95 8.30
C MET A 60 -10.66 12.22 9.55
N ILE A 61 -10.67 10.91 9.50
CA ILE A 61 -11.07 10.08 10.62
C ILE A 61 -9.84 9.91 11.52
N ARG A 62 -9.92 10.49 12.71
CA ARG A 62 -8.87 10.39 13.72
C ARG A 62 -8.84 9.01 14.36
N PRO A 63 -7.71 8.59 14.95
CA PRO A 63 -7.62 7.36 15.73
C PRO A 63 -8.70 7.32 16.83
N ARG A 64 -9.42 6.19 16.87
CA ARG A 64 -10.58 5.97 17.76
C ARG A 64 -10.20 5.23 19.07
N ASN A 65 -9.00 4.64 19.09
CA ASN A 65 -8.50 3.87 20.23
C ASN A 65 -6.97 3.99 20.34
N PRO A 66 -6.38 3.61 21.51
CA PRO A 66 -4.93 3.71 21.72
C PRO A 66 -4.08 2.96 20.70
N LEU A 67 -4.55 1.81 20.20
CA LEU A 67 -3.81 1.01 19.24
C LEU A 67 -3.76 1.70 17.86
N GLU A 68 -4.91 2.21 17.37
CA GLU A 68 -4.93 3.01 16.14
C GLU A 68 -4.03 4.24 16.28
N PHE A 69 -4.00 4.89 17.44
CA PHE A 69 -3.13 6.04 17.68
C PHE A 69 -1.65 5.66 17.62
N GLN A 70 -1.24 4.55 18.23
CA GLN A 70 0.14 4.07 18.19
C GLN A 70 0.56 3.72 16.75
N ILE A 71 -0.29 3.01 16.01
CA ILE A 71 -0.01 2.66 14.60
C ILE A 71 0.06 3.93 13.75
N THR A 72 -0.81 4.91 13.97
CA THR A 72 -0.74 6.21 13.27
C THR A 72 0.61 6.89 13.48
N GLN A 73 1.10 6.96 14.72
CA GLN A 73 2.42 7.54 15.00
C GLN A 73 3.56 6.79 14.29
N LEU A 74 3.49 5.46 14.25
CA LEU A 74 4.49 4.64 13.52
C LEU A 74 4.44 4.90 12.02
N TRP A 75 3.26 5.10 11.44
CA TRP A 75 3.08 5.47 10.05
C TRP A 75 3.63 6.86 9.75
N GLU A 76 3.24 7.86 10.52
CA GLU A 76 3.71 9.24 10.39
C GLU A 76 5.24 9.32 10.45
N GLY A 77 5.83 8.64 11.43
CA GLY A 77 7.28 8.58 11.58
C GLY A 77 8.01 7.72 10.52
N THR A 78 7.29 6.87 9.79
CA THR A 78 7.87 6.07 8.70
C THR A 78 7.73 6.76 7.37
N LEU A 79 6.58 7.39 7.12
CA LEU A 79 6.26 8.14 5.89
C LEU A 79 6.81 9.57 5.92
N GLN A 80 7.29 10.04 7.09
CA GLN A 80 7.68 11.43 7.33
C GLN A 80 6.57 12.42 6.94
N ARG A 81 5.33 12.05 7.26
CA ARG A 81 4.12 12.80 6.92
C ARG A 81 3.20 12.82 8.12
N GLY A 82 2.72 13.99 8.49
CA GLY A 82 1.70 14.16 9.54
C GLY A 82 0.27 14.15 8.98
N SER A 83 -0.69 14.09 9.91
CA SER A 83 -2.13 14.22 9.63
C SER A 83 -2.68 13.12 8.73
N LEU A 84 -2.52 11.87 9.16
CA LEU A 84 -3.07 10.69 8.48
C LEU A 84 -4.45 10.34 9.04
N SER A 85 -5.39 10.01 8.14
CA SER A 85 -6.65 9.36 8.48
C SER A 85 -6.43 7.87 8.75
N VAL A 86 -7.20 7.29 9.67
CA VAL A 86 -7.13 5.83 9.92
C VAL A 86 -7.59 5.00 8.70
N THR A 87 -8.29 5.63 7.78
CA THR A 87 -8.74 5.03 6.52
C THR A 87 -7.82 5.29 5.34
N ASP A 88 -6.72 6.04 5.52
CA ASP A 88 -5.74 6.26 4.46
C ASP A 88 -5.04 4.95 4.10
N ASN A 89 -4.87 4.71 2.80
CA ASN A 89 -4.11 3.56 2.32
C ASN A 89 -2.61 3.90 2.30
N PHE A 90 -1.80 3.01 2.88
CA PHE A 90 -0.34 3.18 3.02
C PHE A 90 0.36 3.55 1.70
N PHE A 91 0.01 2.87 0.62
CA PHE A 91 0.63 3.08 -0.68
C PHE A 91 0.14 4.37 -1.35
N GLU A 92 -1.12 4.75 -1.10
CA GLU A 92 -1.68 6.00 -1.65
C GLU A 92 -1.09 7.26 -0.99
N VAL A 93 -0.71 7.15 0.28
CA VAL A 93 -0.12 8.28 1.03
C VAL A 93 1.41 8.38 0.89
N GLY A 94 2.00 7.54 0.03
CA GLY A 94 3.43 7.60 -0.32
C GLY A 94 4.27 6.45 0.21
N GLY A 95 3.63 5.43 0.79
CA GLY A 95 4.29 4.19 1.17
C GLY A 95 4.78 3.39 -0.04
N HIS A 96 5.87 2.67 0.13
CA HIS A 96 6.41 1.72 -0.84
C HIS A 96 7.01 0.51 -0.12
N SER A 97 7.38 -0.53 -0.85
CA SER A 97 7.78 -1.82 -0.28
C SER A 97 8.86 -1.72 0.80
N LEU A 98 9.88 -0.88 0.62
CA LEU A 98 10.94 -0.70 1.62
C LEU A 98 10.40 -0.05 2.91
N LEU A 99 9.54 0.96 2.78
CA LEU A 99 8.90 1.60 3.93
C LEU A 99 7.91 0.66 4.61
N ALA A 100 7.23 -0.21 3.86
CA ALA A 100 6.36 -1.24 4.40
C ALA A 100 7.13 -2.21 5.33
N VAL A 101 8.29 -2.71 4.89
CA VAL A 101 9.16 -3.56 5.73
C VAL A 101 9.61 -2.82 6.99
N ARG A 102 10.04 -1.56 6.86
CA ARG A 102 10.43 -0.72 8.01
C ARG A 102 9.28 -0.49 8.99
N LEU A 103 8.08 -0.25 8.47
CA LEU A 103 6.89 -0.07 9.28
C LEU A 103 6.57 -1.35 10.08
N MET A 104 6.56 -2.51 9.43
CA MET A 104 6.30 -3.79 10.09
C MET A 104 7.31 -4.08 11.19
N SER A 105 8.61 -3.85 10.94
CA SER A 105 9.65 -4.00 11.97
C SER A 105 9.45 -3.03 13.14
N LYS A 106 8.99 -1.79 12.90
CA LYS A 106 8.67 -0.85 13.99
C LYS A 106 7.44 -1.31 14.79
N ILE A 107 6.40 -1.80 14.12
CA ILE A 107 5.19 -2.34 14.77
C ILE A 107 5.58 -3.51 15.68
N GLU A 108 6.36 -4.47 15.18
CA GLU A 108 6.84 -5.61 15.96
C GLU A 108 7.64 -5.17 17.18
N LYS A 109 8.59 -4.25 17.03
CA LYS A 109 9.41 -3.73 18.14
C LYS A 109 8.59 -2.96 19.18
N THR A 110 7.57 -2.22 18.75
CA THR A 110 6.79 -1.34 19.64
C THR A 110 5.64 -2.05 20.30
N LEU A 111 4.96 -2.94 19.58
CA LEU A 111 3.75 -3.62 20.05
C LEU A 111 4.02 -5.07 20.49
N GLY A 112 5.23 -5.60 20.26
CA GLY A 112 5.58 -6.98 20.59
C GLY A 112 4.85 -8.02 19.73
N LYS A 113 4.20 -7.59 18.64
CA LYS A 113 3.36 -8.44 17.80
C LYS A 113 3.87 -8.47 16.38
N ARG A 114 4.14 -9.66 15.90
CA ARG A 114 4.59 -9.91 14.53
C ARG A 114 3.37 -10.02 13.61
N ILE A 115 3.30 -9.16 12.61
CA ILE A 115 2.22 -9.13 11.63
C ILE A 115 2.80 -9.43 10.26
N PRO A 116 2.15 -10.30 9.47
CA PRO A 116 2.61 -10.58 8.12
C PRO A 116 2.50 -9.32 7.26
N LEU A 117 3.54 -9.08 6.44
CA LEU A 117 3.60 -7.94 5.54
C LEU A 117 2.41 -7.91 4.55
N THR A 118 1.83 -9.08 4.26
CA THR A 118 0.63 -9.23 3.43
C THR A 118 -0.58 -8.48 3.98
N ALA A 119 -0.68 -8.26 5.29
CA ALA A 119 -1.76 -7.48 5.89
C ALA A 119 -1.82 -6.04 5.36
N LEU A 120 -0.66 -5.47 5.01
CA LEU A 120 -0.58 -4.13 4.45
C LEU A 120 -1.01 -4.08 2.97
N PHE A 121 -0.93 -5.19 2.25
CA PHE A 121 -1.28 -5.27 0.83
C PHE A 121 -2.77 -5.57 0.58
N HIS A 122 -3.46 -6.20 1.54
CA HIS A 122 -4.90 -6.51 1.38
C HIS A 122 -5.77 -5.27 1.56
N GLU A 123 -5.67 -4.63 2.70
CA GLU A 123 -6.37 -3.39 3.02
C GLU A 123 -5.41 -2.52 3.83
N GLY A 124 -4.42 -1.95 3.17
CA GLY A 124 -3.32 -1.23 3.79
C GLY A 124 -3.73 0.06 4.49
N THR A 125 -4.70 -0.02 5.42
CA THR A 125 -5.16 1.10 6.24
C THR A 125 -4.74 0.91 7.71
N ILE A 126 -4.70 2.02 8.46
CA ILE A 126 -4.37 1.97 9.89
C ILE A 126 -5.41 1.18 10.67
N GLU A 127 -6.71 1.36 10.36
CA GLU A 127 -7.78 0.65 11.05
C GLU A 127 -7.73 -0.86 10.83
N ASN A 128 -7.44 -1.31 9.60
CA ASN A 128 -7.29 -2.73 9.31
C ASN A 128 -6.06 -3.32 10.00
N LEU A 129 -4.92 -2.61 9.95
CA LEU A 129 -3.72 -3.03 10.68
C LEU A 129 -3.98 -3.15 12.18
N ALA A 130 -4.72 -2.23 12.78
CA ALA A 130 -5.10 -2.29 14.19
C ALA A 130 -5.98 -3.52 14.48
N SER A 131 -6.87 -3.89 13.58
CA SER A 131 -7.67 -5.12 13.71
C SER A 131 -6.81 -6.37 13.65
N VAL A 132 -5.91 -6.45 12.67
CA VAL A 132 -4.96 -7.58 12.55
C VAL A 132 -4.07 -7.70 13.79
N VAL A 133 -3.54 -6.57 14.30
CA VAL A 133 -2.74 -6.56 15.55
C VAL A 133 -3.55 -7.06 16.74
N ARG A 134 -4.82 -6.69 16.84
CA ARG A 134 -5.71 -7.12 17.94
C ARG A 134 -6.01 -8.61 17.88
N GLU A 135 -6.23 -9.14 16.70
CA GLU A 135 -6.58 -10.53 16.45
C GLU A 135 -5.36 -11.46 16.47
N SER A 136 -4.13 -10.89 16.28
CA SER A 136 -2.91 -11.68 16.35
C SER A 136 -2.70 -12.16 17.79
N THR A 137 -2.86 -13.47 17.99
CA THR A 137 -2.40 -14.17 19.19
C THR A 137 -0.88 -14.36 19.11
N ASP A 138 -0.19 -14.38 20.27
CA ASP A 138 1.28 -14.42 20.40
C ASP A 138 1.98 -15.68 19.79
N GLN A 139 1.27 -16.45 18.98
CA GLN A 139 1.77 -17.68 18.35
C GLN A 139 1.70 -17.61 16.82
N HIS A 140 2.34 -16.63 16.21
CA HIS A 140 2.64 -16.74 14.78
C HIS A 140 3.91 -17.58 14.61
N HIS A 141 3.74 -18.90 14.50
CA HIS A 141 4.76 -19.77 13.92
C HIS A 141 5.03 -19.27 12.49
N PHE A 142 6.30 -19.03 12.19
CA PHE A 142 6.73 -18.78 10.82
C PHE A 142 6.13 -19.85 9.89
N SER A 143 5.33 -19.44 8.94
CA SER A 143 4.87 -20.32 7.86
C SER A 143 5.66 -19.96 6.59
N PRO A 144 6.40 -20.89 6.01
CA PRO A 144 7.03 -20.66 4.72
C PRO A 144 5.97 -20.50 3.60
N LEU A 145 4.75 -20.95 3.84
CA LEU A 145 3.66 -20.84 2.90
C LEU A 145 2.85 -19.57 3.17
N VAL A 146 2.86 -18.65 2.21
CA VAL A 146 2.11 -17.40 2.24
C VAL A 146 0.93 -17.51 1.27
N GLU A 147 -0.25 -17.22 1.77
CA GLU A 147 -1.45 -17.14 0.96
C GLU A 147 -1.48 -15.80 0.22
N LEU A 148 -1.37 -15.86 -1.11
CA LEU A 148 -1.43 -14.68 -1.99
C LEU A 148 -2.87 -14.46 -2.48
N GLN A 149 -3.59 -15.55 -2.72
CA GLN A 149 -5.00 -15.60 -3.10
C GLN A 149 -5.53 -17.02 -2.78
N SER A 150 -6.54 -17.13 -1.94
CA SER A 150 -7.04 -18.44 -1.46
C SER A 150 -8.28 -18.96 -2.19
N GLN A 151 -8.98 -18.10 -2.93
CA GLN A 151 -10.24 -18.44 -3.54
C GLN A 151 -10.07 -19.29 -4.80
N GLY A 152 -11.02 -20.18 -5.04
CA GLY A 152 -11.15 -20.99 -6.26
C GLY A 152 -10.99 -22.47 -6.02
N GLU A 153 -11.54 -23.24 -6.96
CA GLU A 153 -11.59 -24.72 -6.90
C GLU A 153 -10.56 -25.38 -7.83
N LYS A 154 -9.86 -24.59 -8.66
CA LYS A 154 -8.82 -25.12 -9.55
C LYS A 154 -7.58 -25.50 -8.77
N THR A 155 -6.77 -26.40 -9.31
CA THR A 155 -5.47 -26.79 -8.75
C THR A 155 -4.67 -25.56 -8.34
N PRO A 156 -4.21 -25.48 -7.08
CA PRO A 156 -3.43 -24.34 -6.59
C PRO A 156 -2.15 -24.09 -7.40
N PHE A 157 -1.78 -22.83 -7.52
CA PHE A 157 -0.50 -22.42 -8.09
C PHE A 157 0.47 -22.02 -6.99
N TYR A 158 1.67 -22.58 -7.02
CA TYR A 158 2.71 -22.32 -6.02
C TYR A 158 3.88 -21.57 -6.65
N CYS A 159 4.29 -20.48 -6.00
CA CYS A 159 5.44 -19.67 -6.40
C CYS A 159 6.55 -19.82 -5.36
N VAL A 160 7.78 -20.05 -5.81
CA VAL A 160 8.95 -20.04 -4.93
C VAL A 160 9.57 -18.65 -4.97
N HIS A 161 9.98 -18.14 -3.82
CA HIS A 161 10.61 -16.81 -3.68
C HIS A 161 11.81 -16.62 -4.64
N PRO A 162 12.00 -15.42 -5.22
CA PRO A 162 13.21 -15.05 -5.94
C PRO A 162 14.36 -14.72 -4.97
N ALA A 163 15.48 -14.28 -5.51
CA ALA A 163 16.57 -13.71 -4.69
C ALA A 163 16.02 -12.61 -3.76
N GLY A 164 16.27 -12.76 -2.46
CA GLY A 164 15.68 -11.88 -1.43
C GLY A 164 14.66 -12.57 -0.54
N GLY A 165 14.24 -13.80 -0.87
CA GLY A 165 13.54 -14.69 0.05
C GLY A 165 12.05 -14.42 0.25
N ASN A 166 11.49 -13.28 -0.18
CA ASN A 166 10.08 -12.94 -0.01
C ASN A 166 9.25 -13.21 -1.28
N VAL A 167 7.94 -13.33 -1.12
CA VAL A 167 7.01 -13.66 -2.20
C VAL A 167 6.12 -12.49 -2.62
N LEU A 168 6.38 -11.29 -2.13
CA LEU A 168 5.55 -10.12 -2.39
C LEU A 168 5.49 -9.73 -3.86
N CYS A 169 6.56 -10.02 -4.62
CA CYS A 169 6.58 -9.80 -6.07
C CYS A 169 5.50 -10.58 -6.83
N PHE A 170 4.95 -11.65 -6.23
CA PHE A 170 3.90 -12.45 -6.83
C PHE A 170 2.48 -12.01 -6.46
N PHE A 171 2.33 -11.01 -5.61
CA PHE A 171 1.01 -10.56 -5.14
C PHE A 171 0.13 -10.06 -6.29
N GLU A 172 0.69 -9.25 -7.19
CA GLU A 172 -0.04 -8.78 -8.38
C GLU A 172 -0.38 -9.93 -9.35
N MET A 173 0.51 -10.91 -9.46
CA MET A 173 0.23 -12.12 -10.26
C MET A 173 -0.95 -12.91 -9.66
N GLY A 174 -1.03 -13.01 -8.34
CA GLY A 174 -2.18 -13.63 -7.65
C GLY A 174 -3.50 -12.95 -8.02
N LYS A 175 -3.52 -11.61 -8.07
CA LYS A 175 -4.69 -10.84 -8.51
C LYS A 175 -5.05 -11.10 -9.99
N ILE A 176 -4.04 -11.17 -10.87
CA ILE A 176 -4.22 -11.38 -12.32
C ILE A 176 -4.75 -12.79 -12.62
N ILE A 177 -4.24 -13.82 -11.92
CA ILE A 177 -4.73 -15.20 -12.05
C ILE A 177 -6.21 -15.30 -11.67
N GLY A 178 -6.68 -14.38 -10.84
CA GLY A 178 -8.08 -14.20 -10.49
C GLY A 178 -8.59 -15.22 -9.48
N ARG A 179 -9.84 -15.05 -9.10
CA ARG A 179 -10.47 -15.77 -7.99
C ARG A 179 -10.80 -17.26 -8.26
N ASN A 180 -10.47 -17.78 -9.43
CA ASN A 180 -10.77 -19.16 -9.82
C ASN A 180 -9.68 -20.17 -9.43
N ARG A 181 -8.51 -19.70 -9.01
CA ARG A 181 -7.37 -20.55 -8.68
C ARG A 181 -6.64 -20.02 -7.46
N PRO A 182 -6.49 -20.81 -6.40
CA PRO A 182 -5.64 -20.44 -5.27
C PRO A 182 -4.18 -20.23 -5.69
N VAL A 183 -3.53 -19.21 -5.11
CA VAL A 183 -2.12 -18.90 -5.34
C VAL A 183 -1.42 -18.78 -4.01
N TYR A 184 -0.36 -19.55 -3.84
CA TYR A 184 0.46 -19.58 -2.64
C TYR A 184 1.90 -19.24 -2.98
N GLY A 185 2.58 -18.53 -2.09
CA GLY A 185 4.00 -18.25 -2.20
C GLY A 185 4.79 -19.02 -1.14
N LEU A 186 5.89 -19.64 -1.54
CA LEU A 186 6.86 -20.22 -0.63
C LEU A 186 7.97 -19.21 -0.38
N GLN A 187 8.05 -18.68 0.86
CA GLN A 187 9.08 -17.74 1.28
C GLN A 187 10.21 -18.41 2.05
N SER A 188 11.39 -17.82 2.02
CA SER A 188 12.55 -18.32 2.74
C SER A 188 12.40 -18.11 4.25
N LYS A 189 12.89 -19.05 5.04
CA LYS A 189 13.12 -18.86 6.48
C LYS A 189 14.17 -17.75 6.66
N GLY A 190 13.92 -16.80 7.56
CA GLY A 190 14.84 -15.68 7.79
C GLY A 190 14.57 -14.41 6.98
N VAL A 191 13.56 -14.39 6.09
CA VAL A 191 13.09 -13.14 5.44
C VAL A 191 12.66 -12.09 6.46
N ASP A 192 12.25 -12.55 7.61
CA ASP A 192 11.75 -11.74 8.73
C ASP A 192 12.84 -11.44 9.77
N GLY A 193 14.11 -11.72 9.47
CA GLY A 193 15.24 -11.31 10.31
C GLY A 193 15.62 -12.29 11.43
N GLU A 194 15.26 -13.60 11.31
CA GLU A 194 15.84 -14.65 12.15
C GLU A 194 17.19 -15.14 11.62
#